data_261af8301352e3b22f018299f4c9a7e4
#
_entry.id   261af8301352e3b22f018299f4c9a7e4
#
_cell.length_a   1.000
_cell.length_b   1.000
_cell.length_c   1.000
_cell.angle_alpha   90.00
_cell.angle_beta   90.00
_cell.angle_gamma   90.00
#
_symmetry.space_group_name_H-M   'P 1'
#
loop_
_entity.id
_entity.type
_entity.pdbx_description
1 polymer ?
#
loop_
_entity_poly.entity_id
_entity_poly.type
_entity_poly.pdbx_seq_one_letter_code
_entity_poly.pdbx_strand_id
1 'polypeptide(L)'
;MSKSQGFTLIELMVTIAVLAIIVSIAAPNISTQLANQRVKSTTSTLESALKEARAESVIRRQNIAVTINNSNDIVVTDSNSNKIASYSYDKKSEVSATISTIVFTSHKTADQASLTICDSNQTANPRLLQVSNLGIITSKIGGSC
;
A
#
# COMPACT_ATOMS: atom_id res chain seq x y z
N MET A 1 -38.08 45.34 9.44
CA MET A 1 -36.91 45.22 10.30
C MET A 1 -36.81 43.75 10.74
N SER A 2 -35.91 42.96 10.13
CA SER A 2 -35.67 41.59 10.52
C SER A 2 -34.81 41.58 11.80
N LYS A 3 -35.31 41.02 12.89
CA LYS A 3 -34.54 40.79 14.10
C LYS A 3 -33.46 39.72 13.80
N SER A 4 -32.21 40.11 13.77
CA SER A 4 -31.10 39.16 13.82
C SER A 4 -31.06 38.53 15.21
N GLN A 5 -31.44 37.26 15.30
CA GLN A 5 -31.29 36.51 16.54
C GLN A 5 -29.83 36.04 16.62
N GLY A 6 -29.09 36.54 17.58
CA GLY A 6 -27.72 36.09 17.87
C GLY A 6 -27.72 34.80 18.66
N PHE A 7 -26.69 33.98 18.49
CA PHE A 7 -26.45 32.76 19.29
C PHE A 7 -26.24 33.11 20.76
N THR A 8 -26.82 32.33 21.64
CA THR A 8 -26.56 32.47 23.09
C THR A 8 -25.27 31.76 23.45
N LEU A 9 -24.59 32.22 24.51
CA LEU A 9 -23.35 31.63 25.00
C LEU A 9 -23.57 30.17 25.44
N ILE A 10 -24.71 29.87 26.03
CA ILE A 10 -25.05 28.51 26.46
C ILE A 10 -25.24 27.56 25.26
N GLU A 11 -25.83 28.02 24.19
CA GLU A 11 -26.05 27.25 22.96
C GLU A 11 -24.71 26.90 22.31
N LEU A 12 -23.74 27.81 22.30
CA LEU A 12 -22.39 27.54 21.85
C LEU A 12 -21.69 26.50 22.73
N MET A 13 -21.79 26.63 24.06
CA MET A 13 -21.19 25.69 25.01
C MET A 13 -21.74 24.27 24.84
N VAL A 14 -23.07 24.13 24.65
CA VAL A 14 -23.71 22.83 24.44
C VAL A 14 -23.26 22.21 23.11
N THR A 15 -23.21 23.02 22.03
CA THR A 15 -22.77 22.50 20.72
C THR A 15 -21.34 22.00 20.71
N ILE A 16 -20.40 22.74 21.31
CA ILE A 16 -19.01 22.26 21.41
C ILE A 16 -18.87 21.04 22.31
N ALA A 17 -19.64 20.93 23.39
CA ALA A 17 -19.64 19.76 24.27
C ALA A 17 -20.12 18.49 23.51
N VAL A 18 -21.20 18.59 22.74
CA VAL A 18 -21.72 17.50 21.93
C VAL A 18 -20.73 17.11 20.83
N LEU A 19 -20.14 18.11 20.13
CA LEU A 19 -19.09 17.86 19.11
C LEU A 19 -17.89 17.14 19.70
N ALA A 20 -17.41 17.52 20.91
CA ALA A 20 -16.30 16.86 21.57
C ALA A 20 -16.56 15.38 21.85
N ILE A 21 -17.79 15.03 22.27
CA ILE A 21 -18.20 13.64 22.50
C ILE A 21 -18.19 12.85 21.18
N ILE A 22 -18.75 13.39 20.11
CA ILE A 22 -18.79 12.74 18.79
C ILE A 22 -17.37 12.50 18.27
N VAL A 23 -16.51 13.51 18.33
CA VAL A 23 -15.11 13.41 17.86
C VAL A 23 -14.33 12.37 18.65
N SER A 24 -14.54 12.27 19.96
CA SER A 24 -13.81 11.32 20.81
C SER A 24 -14.10 9.84 20.44
N ILE A 25 -15.30 9.54 19.96
CA ILE A 25 -15.70 8.19 19.53
C ILE A 25 -15.25 7.91 18.09
N ALA A 26 -15.29 8.93 17.22
CA ALA A 26 -14.97 8.77 15.80
C ALA A 26 -13.46 8.67 15.52
N ALA A 27 -12.62 9.38 16.26
CA ALA A 27 -11.19 9.50 16.02
C ALA A 27 -10.42 8.16 15.93
N PRO A 28 -10.60 7.18 16.86
CA PRO A 28 -9.86 5.92 16.79
C PRO A 28 -10.22 5.08 15.56
N ASN A 29 -11.48 5.11 15.12
CA ASN A 29 -11.93 4.36 13.95
C ASN A 29 -11.35 4.92 12.66
N ILE A 30 -11.19 6.23 12.53
CA ILE A 30 -10.59 6.89 11.37
C ILE A 30 -9.12 6.51 11.22
N SER A 31 -8.37 6.45 12.32
CA SER A 31 -6.96 6.07 12.33
C SER A 31 -6.74 4.66 11.75
N THR A 32 -7.50 3.68 12.21
CA THR A 32 -7.45 2.29 11.73
C THR A 32 -7.89 2.18 10.27
N GLN A 33 -8.93 2.91 9.88
CA GLN A 33 -9.39 2.94 8.50
C GLN A 33 -8.33 3.52 7.55
N LEU A 34 -7.64 4.57 7.97
CA LEU A 34 -6.56 5.18 7.21
C LEU A 34 -5.36 4.24 7.06
N ALA A 35 -5.00 3.52 8.13
CA ALA A 35 -3.95 2.50 8.12
C ALA A 35 -4.30 1.36 7.13
N ASN A 36 -5.52 0.85 7.17
CA ASN A 36 -5.99 -0.17 6.22
C ASN A 36 -5.96 0.33 4.77
N GLN A 37 -6.30 1.60 4.53
CA GLN A 37 -6.26 2.19 3.19
C GLN A 37 -4.81 2.30 2.68
N ARG A 38 -3.85 2.68 3.53
CA ARG A 38 -2.42 2.71 3.17
C ARG A 38 -1.91 1.32 2.78
N VAL A 39 -2.15 0.30 3.60
CA VAL A 39 -1.77 -1.09 3.32
C VAL A 39 -2.39 -1.57 2.00
N LYS A 40 -3.67 -1.27 1.76
CA LYS A 40 -4.36 -1.61 0.51
C LYS A 40 -3.74 -0.91 -0.69
N SER A 41 -3.44 0.38 -0.59
CA SER A 41 -2.82 1.18 -1.65
C SER A 41 -1.42 0.67 -1.97
N THR A 42 -0.60 0.42 -0.95
CA THR A 42 0.76 -0.13 -1.12
C THR A 42 0.72 -1.51 -1.78
N THR A 43 -0.21 -2.39 -1.36
CA THR A 43 -0.40 -3.70 -1.99
C THR A 43 -0.76 -3.55 -3.47
N SER A 44 -1.67 -2.63 -3.81
CA SER A 44 -2.07 -2.37 -5.19
C SER A 44 -0.91 -1.84 -6.04
N THR A 45 -0.08 -0.96 -5.49
CA THR A 45 1.12 -0.44 -6.17
C THR A 45 2.13 -1.56 -6.46
N LEU A 46 2.42 -2.41 -5.47
CA LEU A 46 3.31 -3.57 -5.63
C LEU A 46 2.76 -4.57 -6.66
N GLU A 47 1.47 -4.88 -6.58
CA GLU A 47 0.81 -5.79 -7.51
C GLU A 47 0.85 -5.26 -8.95
N SER A 48 0.65 -3.96 -9.14
CA SER A 48 0.74 -3.30 -10.45
C SER A 48 2.16 -3.35 -11.01
N ALA A 49 3.17 -3.03 -10.20
CA ALA A 49 4.57 -3.07 -10.60
C ALA A 49 5.01 -4.49 -11.01
N LEU A 50 4.58 -5.51 -10.25
CA LEU A 50 4.88 -6.91 -10.57
C LEU A 50 4.16 -7.38 -11.86
N LYS A 51 2.90 -7.00 -12.06
CA LYS A 51 2.14 -7.32 -13.28
C LYS A 51 2.76 -6.66 -14.50
N GLU A 52 3.18 -5.40 -14.37
CA GLU A 52 3.86 -4.69 -15.44
C GLU A 52 5.20 -5.34 -15.78
N ALA A 53 6.04 -5.67 -14.79
CA ALA A 53 7.31 -6.36 -15.01
C ALA A 53 7.11 -7.70 -15.72
N ARG A 54 6.08 -8.46 -15.32
CA ARG A 54 5.71 -9.71 -16.00
C ARG A 54 5.31 -9.48 -17.46
N ALA A 55 4.52 -8.44 -17.74
CA ALA A 55 4.12 -8.11 -19.11
C ALA A 55 5.33 -7.67 -19.94
N GLU A 56 6.16 -6.79 -19.40
CA GLU A 56 7.38 -6.29 -20.04
C GLU A 56 8.37 -7.44 -20.34
N SER A 57 8.52 -8.42 -19.46
CA SER A 57 9.41 -9.57 -19.70
C SER A 57 9.01 -10.36 -20.94
N VAL A 58 7.72 -10.51 -21.20
CA VAL A 58 7.19 -11.21 -22.38
C VAL A 58 7.30 -10.35 -23.63
N ILE A 59 6.94 -9.05 -23.53
CA ILE A 59 6.95 -8.11 -24.66
C ILE A 59 8.36 -7.90 -25.17
N ARG A 60 9.31 -7.64 -24.27
CA ARG A 60 10.72 -7.38 -24.60
C ARG A 60 11.54 -8.66 -24.83
N ARG A 61 10.98 -9.83 -24.51
CA ARG A 61 11.66 -11.14 -24.56
C ARG A 61 12.98 -11.16 -23.79
N GLN A 62 13.01 -10.53 -22.64
CA GLN A 62 14.18 -10.47 -21.76
C GLN A 62 13.76 -10.56 -20.27
N ASN A 63 14.72 -10.81 -19.40
CA ASN A 63 14.45 -10.83 -17.97
C ASN A 63 14.21 -9.41 -17.47
N ILE A 64 13.17 -9.26 -16.63
CA ILE A 64 12.82 -7.99 -15.98
C ILE A 64 12.89 -8.21 -14.47
N ALA A 65 13.62 -7.36 -13.78
CA ALA A 65 13.79 -7.40 -12.34
C ALA A 65 12.95 -6.32 -11.65
N VAL A 66 12.27 -6.71 -10.58
CA VAL A 66 11.58 -5.79 -9.67
C VAL A 66 12.32 -5.77 -8.36
N THR A 67 12.94 -4.67 -8.01
CA THR A 67 13.67 -4.48 -6.76
C THR A 67 12.87 -3.59 -5.82
N ILE A 68 12.68 -4.06 -4.59
CA ILE A 68 12.00 -3.33 -3.52
C ILE A 68 13.07 -2.81 -2.56
N ASN A 69 13.18 -1.49 -2.46
CA ASN A 69 14.20 -0.84 -1.64
C ASN A 69 13.62 -0.42 -0.28
N ASN A 70 14.48 -0.34 0.72
CA ASN A 70 14.13 0.14 2.07
C ASN A 70 13.74 1.63 2.10
N SER A 71 13.91 2.36 1.00
CA SER A 71 13.50 3.76 0.82
C SER A 71 12.05 3.94 0.37
N ASN A 72 11.24 2.90 0.45
CA ASN A 72 9.84 2.87 -0.02
C ASN A 72 9.69 3.01 -1.54
N ASP A 73 10.73 2.63 -2.28
CA ASP A 73 10.75 2.65 -3.73
C ASP A 73 10.75 1.23 -4.31
N ILE A 74 10.04 1.08 -5.41
CA ILE A 74 10.01 -0.12 -6.24
C ILE A 74 10.61 0.27 -7.58
N VAL A 75 11.68 -0.40 -7.99
CA VAL A 75 12.37 -0.12 -9.25
C VAL A 75 12.25 -1.33 -10.17
N VAL A 76 11.79 -1.08 -11.38
CA VAL A 76 11.71 -2.09 -12.45
C VAL A 76 12.84 -1.85 -13.44
N THR A 77 13.69 -2.86 -13.66
CA THR A 77 14.86 -2.79 -14.53
C THR A 77 14.87 -3.90 -15.56
N ASP A 78 15.50 -3.64 -16.69
CA ASP A 78 15.77 -4.65 -17.71
C ASP A 78 17.04 -5.47 -17.39
N SER A 79 17.39 -6.44 -18.25
CA SER A 79 18.57 -7.29 -18.11
C SER A 79 19.92 -6.51 -18.16
N ASN A 80 19.89 -5.27 -18.67
CA ASN A 80 21.06 -4.39 -18.74
C ASN A 80 21.08 -3.36 -17.59
N SER A 81 20.21 -3.55 -16.57
CA SER A 81 20.04 -2.63 -15.44
C SER A 81 19.50 -1.25 -15.82
N ASN A 82 18.94 -1.09 -17.04
CA ASN A 82 18.26 0.14 -17.38
C ASN A 82 16.90 0.19 -16.67
N LYS A 83 16.62 1.34 -16.06
CA LYS A 83 15.36 1.57 -15.38
C LYS A 83 14.22 1.70 -16.37
N ILE A 84 13.20 0.84 -16.24
CA ILE A 84 11.98 0.87 -17.04
C ILE A 84 10.92 1.73 -16.35
N ALA A 85 10.68 1.46 -15.06
CA ALA A 85 9.70 2.15 -14.25
C ALA A 85 10.16 2.27 -12.78
N SER A 86 9.56 3.19 -12.06
CA SER A 86 9.77 3.35 -10.63
C SER A 86 8.47 3.78 -9.98
N TYR A 87 8.16 3.18 -8.86
CA TYR A 87 6.99 3.48 -8.04
C TYR A 87 7.45 3.74 -6.62
N SER A 88 6.68 4.55 -5.89
CA SER A 88 6.87 4.73 -4.47
C SER A 88 5.58 4.39 -3.73
N TYR A 89 5.71 3.98 -2.48
CA TYR A 89 4.58 3.71 -1.60
C TYR A 89 4.69 4.50 -0.29
N ASP A 90 3.62 4.51 0.49
CA ASP A 90 3.53 5.33 1.71
C ASP A 90 4.63 4.93 2.71
N LYS A 91 5.32 5.93 3.28
CA LYS A 91 6.41 5.74 4.25
C LYS A 91 5.98 5.07 5.56
N LYS A 92 4.68 5.07 5.87
CA LYS A 92 4.10 4.36 7.01
C LYS A 92 3.73 2.91 6.69
N SER A 93 3.90 2.48 5.43
CA SER A 93 3.77 1.08 5.05
C SER A 93 5.12 0.39 5.12
N GLU A 94 5.17 -0.76 5.76
CA GLU A 94 6.33 -1.62 5.86
C GLU A 94 6.12 -2.83 4.95
N VAL A 95 7.10 -3.11 4.10
CA VAL A 95 7.07 -4.25 3.20
C VAL A 95 8.19 -5.21 3.57
N SER A 96 7.82 -6.37 4.10
CA SER A 96 8.75 -7.47 4.39
C SER A 96 8.66 -8.48 3.26
N ALA A 97 9.76 -8.69 2.54
CA ALA A 97 9.84 -9.60 1.41
C ALA A 97 10.83 -10.74 1.70
N THR A 98 10.52 -11.95 1.24
CA THR A 98 11.45 -13.10 1.33
C THR A 98 12.71 -12.89 0.49
N ILE A 99 12.59 -12.13 -0.60
CA ILE A 99 13.69 -11.70 -1.46
C ILE A 99 13.47 -10.24 -1.87
N SER A 100 14.53 -9.45 -1.94
CA SER A 100 14.45 -8.02 -2.28
C SER A 100 14.28 -7.76 -3.78
N THR A 101 14.67 -8.71 -4.62
CA THR A 101 14.57 -8.63 -6.08
C THR A 101 13.87 -9.85 -6.64
N ILE A 102 12.83 -9.62 -7.44
CA ILE A 102 12.03 -10.65 -8.10
C ILE A 102 12.25 -10.54 -9.59
N VAL A 103 12.75 -11.59 -10.23
CA VAL A 103 13.02 -11.61 -11.67
C VAL A 103 11.91 -12.36 -12.40
N PHE A 104 11.32 -11.71 -13.40
CA PHE A 104 10.39 -12.31 -14.35
C PHE A 104 11.15 -12.65 -15.63
N THR A 105 11.07 -13.89 -16.08
CA THR A 105 11.74 -14.33 -17.30
C THR A 105 10.85 -14.17 -18.54
N SER A 106 11.45 -14.13 -19.70
CA SER A 106 10.73 -14.12 -20.98
C SER A 106 9.82 -15.34 -21.21
N HIS A 107 10.08 -16.43 -20.49
CA HIS A 107 9.29 -17.69 -20.55
C HIS A 107 8.11 -17.72 -19.55
N LYS A 108 7.71 -16.58 -19.02
CA LYS A 108 6.60 -16.43 -18.06
C LYS A 108 6.83 -17.07 -16.69
N THR A 109 8.07 -17.44 -16.35
CA THR A 109 8.45 -17.89 -15.01
C THR A 109 8.93 -16.71 -14.18
N ALA A 110 8.95 -16.86 -12.87
CA ALA A 110 9.43 -15.86 -11.93
C ALA A 110 10.08 -16.51 -10.71
N ASP A 111 10.88 -15.72 -10.00
CA ASP A 111 11.33 -16.11 -8.67
C ASP A 111 10.15 -16.17 -7.72
N GLN A 112 10.08 -17.25 -6.94
CA GLN A 112 9.04 -17.39 -5.93
C GLN A 112 9.29 -16.40 -4.81
N ALA A 113 8.32 -15.55 -4.52
CA ALA A 113 8.42 -14.53 -3.48
C ALA A 113 7.14 -14.40 -2.68
N SER A 114 7.29 -14.02 -1.43
CA SER A 114 6.19 -13.68 -0.53
C SER A 114 6.49 -12.33 0.10
N LEU A 115 5.55 -11.39 -0.03
CA LEU A 115 5.66 -10.05 0.49
C LEU A 115 4.54 -9.81 1.49
N THR A 116 4.89 -9.47 2.72
CA THR A 116 3.92 -9.05 3.74
C THR A 116 3.93 -7.54 3.84
N ILE A 117 2.78 -6.93 3.70
CA ILE A 117 2.59 -5.49 3.75
C ILE A 117 1.86 -5.14 5.05
N CYS A 118 2.51 -4.33 5.87
CA CYS A 118 2.06 -3.89 7.18
C CYS A 118 1.93 -2.37 7.25
N ASP A 119 1.26 -1.86 8.27
CA ASP A 119 1.30 -0.44 8.65
C ASP A 119 2.23 -0.27 9.85
N SER A 120 3.03 0.79 9.88
CA SER A 120 4.00 1.06 10.96
C SER A 120 3.37 1.10 12.36
N ASN A 121 2.08 1.42 12.46
CA ASN A 121 1.34 1.43 13.72
C ASN A 121 0.72 0.08 14.08
N GLN A 122 0.87 -0.95 13.22
CA GLN A 122 0.32 -2.30 13.40
C GLN A 122 -1.20 -2.34 13.68
N THR A 123 -1.93 -1.30 13.31
CA THR A 123 -3.38 -1.20 13.52
C THR A 123 -4.19 -1.68 12.32
N ALA A 124 -3.53 -1.86 11.18
CA ALA A 124 -4.14 -2.34 9.95
C ALA A 124 -4.08 -3.86 9.84
N ASN A 125 -5.04 -4.43 9.11
CA ASN A 125 -4.98 -5.82 8.71
C ASN A 125 -3.84 -6.01 7.69
N PRO A 126 -2.85 -6.86 7.97
CA PRO A 126 -1.76 -7.12 7.04
C PRO A 126 -2.25 -7.76 5.75
N ARG A 127 -1.52 -7.55 4.67
CA ARG A 127 -1.77 -8.18 3.38
C ARG A 127 -0.55 -8.98 2.94
N LEU A 128 -0.83 -10.15 2.39
CA LEU A 128 0.16 -11.04 1.84
C LEU A 128 0.04 -11.03 0.32
N LEU A 129 1.12 -10.66 -0.37
CA LEU A 129 1.27 -10.73 -1.81
C LEU A 129 2.23 -11.86 -2.14
N GLN A 130 1.84 -12.77 -3.02
CA GLN A 130 2.64 -13.94 -3.36
C GLN A 130 2.87 -14.00 -4.88
N VAL A 131 4.10 -14.30 -5.26
CA VAL A 131 4.50 -14.58 -6.63
C VAL A 131 4.91 -16.04 -6.71
N SER A 132 4.27 -16.80 -7.59
CA SER A 132 4.62 -18.20 -7.83
C SER A 132 5.71 -18.35 -8.90
N ASN A 133 6.33 -19.52 -9.01
CA ASN A 133 7.30 -19.82 -10.07
C ASN A 133 6.73 -19.68 -11.49
N LEU A 134 5.41 -19.72 -11.66
CA LEU A 134 4.73 -19.46 -12.93
C LEU A 134 4.43 -17.98 -13.16
N GLY A 135 4.98 -17.10 -12.32
CA GLY A 135 4.74 -15.67 -12.39
C GLY A 135 3.29 -15.27 -12.05
N ILE A 136 2.51 -16.13 -11.40
CA ILE A 136 1.15 -15.80 -10.95
C ILE A 136 1.26 -14.97 -9.68
N ILE A 137 0.61 -13.81 -9.70
CA ILE A 137 0.60 -12.85 -8.60
C ILE A 137 -0.76 -12.92 -7.93
N THR A 138 -0.77 -13.20 -6.64
CA THR A 138 -2.00 -13.29 -5.82
C THR A 138 -1.86 -12.44 -4.58
N SER A 139 -2.94 -11.77 -4.17
CA SER A 139 -2.99 -11.00 -2.95
C SER A 139 -4.15 -11.45 -2.06
N LYS A 140 -3.92 -11.53 -0.76
CA LYS A 140 -4.94 -11.88 0.24
C LYS A 140 -4.71 -11.11 1.53
N ILE A 141 -5.75 -11.02 2.36
CA ILE A 141 -5.62 -10.54 3.74
C ILE A 141 -4.91 -11.63 4.54
N GLY A 142 -3.89 -11.27 5.30
CA GLY A 142 -3.09 -12.17 6.12
C GLY A 142 -1.62 -11.82 6.08
N GLY A 143 -0.84 -12.57 6.81
CA GLY A 143 0.57 -12.32 7.08
C GLY A 143 0.77 -11.99 8.56
N SER A 144 2.02 -11.92 8.96
CA SER A 144 2.43 -11.53 10.32
C SER A 144 3.32 -10.29 10.23
N CYS A 145 2.98 -9.26 10.98
CA CYS A 145 3.75 -8.02 11.13
C CYS A 145 4.67 -8.02 12.34
#